data_02271072f5693a57c320ec5ca7298384
#
_entry.id   02271072f5693a57c320ec5ca7298384
#
_cell.length_a   1.000
_cell.length_b   1.000
_cell.length_c   1.000
_cell.angle_alpha   90.00
_cell.angle_beta   90.00
_cell.angle_gamma   90.00
#
_symmetry.space_group_name_H-M   'P 1'
#
loop_
_entity.id
_entity.type
_entity.pdbx_description
1 polymer ?
#
loop_
_entity_poly.entity_id
_entity_poly.type
_entity_poly.pdbx_seq_one_letter_code
_entity_poly.pdbx_strand_id
1 'polypeptide(L)'
;MPVDSERTRSLIRKLDQLLAKTRAQPLPERVHQIRTTSRRLESVLDTLYPRQDKRQRRLRRRFRRLRRGAGGVRDVDVQIVALRKLHIGRENERRTRLMQALNDLRALREQKLRDELAAKSARKLRKALQRWGSELAPAAAPNPAPASPLAEATVVEGGLARPVLPVDPWARLDPLPMALRRFARITRQMRDLTPDNLHAYRTECKRVRYLAEMAPNDAGKHAVELLKRIQDVAGDWHDWLTLTGTAESLFARSLDSALVAALRNVTNAKFVEAHGAVLELRRELLAEYRAMLARKRAGKAAAPQPTGGGGGKRVTRVRRPKTARANAGPRRAPKAVAAAAQQSGAA
;
A
#
# COMPACT_ATOMS: atom_id res chain seq x y z
N MET A 1 -8.06 7.70 -16.29
CA MET A 1 -9.02 8.41 -15.39
C MET A 1 -8.24 8.96 -14.22
N PRO A 2 -8.36 10.24 -13.89
CA PRO A 2 -7.60 10.86 -12.81
C PRO A 2 -7.98 10.27 -11.45
N VAL A 3 -7.04 10.31 -10.51
CA VAL A 3 -7.32 10.01 -9.10
C VAL A 3 -8.40 10.99 -8.61
N ASP A 4 -9.52 10.45 -8.15
CA ASP A 4 -10.65 11.25 -7.71
C ASP A 4 -10.30 12.06 -6.46
N SER A 5 -10.09 13.37 -6.64
CA SER A 5 -9.75 14.29 -5.57
C SER A 5 -10.90 14.41 -4.54
N GLU A 6 -12.15 14.31 -4.98
CA GLU A 6 -13.31 14.36 -4.10
C GLU A 6 -13.39 13.11 -3.22
N ARG A 7 -13.16 11.94 -3.78
CA ARG A 7 -13.06 10.69 -3.00
C ARG A 7 -11.95 10.77 -1.96
N THR A 8 -10.80 11.35 -2.31
CA THR A 8 -9.70 11.54 -1.37
C THR A 8 -10.09 12.50 -0.24
N ARG A 9 -10.75 13.60 -0.55
CA ARG A 9 -11.28 14.54 0.46
C ARG A 9 -12.33 13.88 1.37
N SER A 10 -13.20 13.05 0.80
CA SER A 10 -14.16 12.26 1.57
C SER A 10 -13.46 11.32 2.57
N LEU A 11 -12.40 10.62 2.14
CA LEU A 11 -11.60 9.78 3.03
C LEU A 11 -10.89 10.58 4.14
N ILE A 12 -10.42 11.80 3.85
CA ILE A 12 -9.82 12.70 4.84
C ILE A 12 -10.86 13.10 5.89
N ARG A 13 -12.05 13.54 5.47
CA ARG A 13 -13.16 13.87 6.39
C ARG A 13 -13.56 12.67 7.25
N LYS A 14 -13.70 11.51 6.62
CA LYS A 14 -14.02 10.26 7.32
C LYS A 14 -12.97 9.94 8.39
N LEU A 15 -11.68 10.03 8.07
CA LEU A 15 -10.63 9.77 9.06
C LEU A 15 -10.67 10.77 10.22
N ASP A 16 -10.89 12.05 9.96
CA ASP A 16 -10.97 13.07 10.99
C ASP A 16 -12.12 12.81 11.98
N GLN A 17 -13.31 12.44 11.48
CA GLN A 17 -14.45 12.05 12.30
C GLN A 17 -14.18 10.77 13.12
N LEU A 18 -13.54 9.75 12.50
CA LEU A 18 -13.20 8.53 13.18
C LEU A 18 -12.20 8.74 14.32
N LEU A 19 -11.23 9.64 14.16
CA LEU A 19 -10.26 9.95 15.22
C LEU A 19 -10.93 10.52 16.45
N ALA A 20 -11.93 11.41 16.27
CA ALA A 20 -12.71 11.99 17.37
C ALA A 20 -13.58 10.94 18.08
N LYS A 21 -14.36 10.16 17.29
CA LYS A 21 -15.29 9.14 17.83
C LYS A 21 -14.53 7.98 18.52
N THR A 22 -13.39 7.56 18.00
CA THR A 22 -12.62 6.43 18.57
C THR A 22 -11.88 6.83 19.83
N ARG A 23 -11.49 8.08 19.98
CA ARG A 23 -10.93 8.59 21.23
C ARG A 23 -11.89 8.41 22.41
N ALA A 24 -13.17 8.70 22.19
CA ALA A 24 -14.20 8.54 23.22
C ALA A 24 -14.48 7.04 23.47
N GLN A 25 -14.64 6.27 22.40
CA GLN A 25 -15.01 4.87 22.47
C GLN A 25 -14.37 4.05 21.34
N PRO A 26 -13.28 3.31 21.60
CA PRO A 26 -12.56 2.51 20.62
C PRO A 26 -13.25 1.17 20.34
N LEU A 27 -14.44 1.22 19.75
CA LEU A 27 -15.15 0.04 19.29
C LEU A 27 -14.37 -0.69 18.20
N PRO A 28 -14.43 -2.04 18.13
CA PRO A 28 -13.70 -2.85 17.14
C PRO A 28 -13.91 -2.36 15.70
N GLU A 29 -15.14 -2.00 15.34
CA GLU A 29 -15.48 -1.49 14.01
C GLU A 29 -14.82 -0.13 13.72
N ARG A 30 -14.83 0.80 14.67
CA ARG A 30 -14.17 2.11 14.53
C ARG A 30 -12.66 1.97 14.39
N VAL A 31 -12.04 1.09 15.17
CA VAL A 31 -10.62 0.76 15.09
C VAL A 31 -10.28 0.17 13.71
N HIS A 32 -11.10 -0.74 13.21
CA HIS A 32 -10.97 -1.29 11.87
C HIS A 32 -11.07 -0.21 10.79
N GLN A 33 -12.05 0.69 10.89
CA GLN A 33 -12.24 1.79 9.94
C GLN A 33 -11.08 2.78 9.95
N ILE A 34 -10.51 3.14 11.10
CA ILE A 34 -9.29 3.95 11.20
C ILE A 34 -8.15 3.28 10.42
N ARG A 35 -7.95 1.98 10.65
CA ARG A 35 -6.86 1.22 10.03
C ARG A 35 -7.00 1.16 8.50
N THR A 36 -8.21 0.92 8.00
CA THR A 36 -8.48 0.84 6.56
C THR A 36 -8.42 2.21 5.88
N THR A 37 -9.03 3.24 6.46
CA THR A 37 -9.04 4.59 5.90
C THR A 37 -7.63 5.20 5.88
N SER A 38 -6.85 5.05 6.96
CA SER A 38 -5.47 5.54 6.97
C SER A 38 -4.57 4.82 5.96
N ARG A 39 -4.80 3.52 5.67
CA ARG A 39 -4.08 2.81 4.60
C ARG A 39 -4.44 3.30 3.21
N ARG A 40 -5.73 3.54 2.95
CA ARG A 40 -6.18 4.12 1.68
C ARG A 40 -5.52 5.48 1.45
N LEU A 41 -5.56 6.36 2.45
CA LEU A 41 -4.93 7.68 2.37
C LEU A 41 -3.41 7.60 2.21
N GLU A 42 -2.73 6.65 2.85
CA GLU A 42 -1.29 6.45 2.64
C GLU A 42 -0.99 5.98 1.21
N SER A 43 -1.82 5.08 0.63
CA SER A 43 -1.64 4.64 -0.75
C SER A 43 -1.85 5.78 -1.75
N VAL A 44 -2.84 6.63 -1.51
CA VAL A 44 -3.07 7.85 -2.30
C VAL A 44 -1.86 8.78 -2.19
N LEU A 45 -1.38 9.04 -0.97
CA LEU A 45 -0.20 9.89 -0.74
C LEU A 45 1.04 9.36 -1.46
N ASP A 46 1.31 8.07 -1.39
CA ASP A 46 2.46 7.43 -2.05
C ASP A 46 2.34 7.48 -3.59
N THR A 47 1.13 7.45 -4.12
CA THR A 47 0.85 7.52 -5.56
C THR A 47 1.01 8.94 -6.10
N LEU A 48 0.46 9.90 -5.39
CA LEU A 48 0.46 11.31 -5.81
C LEU A 48 1.83 11.97 -5.67
N TYR A 49 2.56 11.56 -4.64
CA TYR A 49 3.86 12.14 -4.32
C TYR A 49 4.94 11.06 -4.32
N PRO A 50 5.35 10.55 -5.51
CA PRO A 50 6.40 9.53 -5.59
C PRO A 50 7.75 10.05 -5.05
N ARG A 51 8.01 11.34 -5.18
CA ARG A 51 9.14 12.06 -4.55
C ARG A 51 8.61 12.91 -3.40
N GLN A 52 8.46 12.28 -2.23
CA GLN A 52 7.90 12.92 -1.05
C GLN A 52 8.83 13.98 -0.45
N ASP A 53 8.31 15.19 -0.21
CA ASP A 53 8.94 16.24 0.55
C ASP A 53 8.95 15.97 2.08
N LYS A 54 9.46 16.91 2.88
CA LYS A 54 9.50 16.79 4.34
C LYS A 54 8.08 16.73 4.96
N ARG A 55 7.08 17.40 4.37
CA ARG A 55 5.69 17.42 4.85
C ARG A 55 5.01 16.08 4.62
N GLN A 56 5.08 15.56 3.39
CA GLN A 56 4.48 14.30 2.98
C GLN A 56 5.10 13.12 3.75
N ARG A 57 6.43 13.11 3.94
CA ARG A 57 7.11 12.13 4.78
C ARG A 57 6.67 12.20 6.26
N ARG A 58 6.39 13.41 6.80
CA ARG A 58 5.85 13.56 8.16
C ARG A 58 4.41 13.03 8.24
N LEU A 59 3.56 13.32 7.25
CA LEU A 59 2.18 12.82 7.20
C LEU A 59 2.17 11.28 7.12
N ARG A 60 2.99 10.70 6.25
CA ARG A 60 3.16 9.24 6.14
C ARG A 60 3.61 8.59 7.45
N ARG A 61 4.56 9.20 8.18
CA ARG A 61 4.97 8.71 9.51
C ARG A 61 3.82 8.73 10.51
N ARG A 62 2.95 9.74 10.47
CA ARG A 62 1.76 9.82 11.33
C ARG A 62 0.74 8.74 10.99
N PHE A 63 0.47 8.48 9.71
CA PHE A 63 -0.36 7.34 9.29
C PHE A 63 0.19 6.01 9.80
N ARG A 64 1.49 5.79 9.68
CA ARG A 64 2.13 4.56 10.17
C ARG A 64 2.00 4.40 11.69
N ARG A 65 2.13 5.48 12.46
CA ARG A 65 1.95 5.44 13.92
C ARG A 65 0.51 5.08 14.26
N LEU A 66 -0.45 5.82 13.71
CA LEU A 66 -1.89 5.56 13.92
C LEU A 66 -2.26 4.10 13.58
N ARG A 67 -1.76 3.57 12.46
CA ARG A 67 -2.03 2.19 12.09
C ARG A 67 -1.42 1.17 13.02
N ARG A 68 -0.26 1.45 13.60
CA ARG A 68 0.36 0.54 14.57
C ARG A 68 -0.49 0.47 15.83
N GLY A 69 -0.93 1.60 16.38
CA GLY A 69 -1.82 1.63 17.54
C GLY A 69 -3.14 0.91 17.26
N ALA A 70 -3.87 1.32 16.23
CA ALA A 70 -5.11 0.67 15.83
C ALA A 70 -4.90 -0.80 15.40
N GLY A 71 -3.73 -1.15 14.83
CA GLY A 71 -3.36 -2.50 14.47
C GLY A 71 -3.27 -3.41 15.69
N GLY A 72 -2.59 -2.94 16.72
CA GLY A 72 -2.43 -3.72 17.95
C GLY A 72 -3.76 -4.14 18.60
N VAL A 73 -4.75 -3.25 18.66
CA VAL A 73 -6.10 -3.59 19.16
C VAL A 73 -6.78 -4.58 18.24
N ARG A 74 -6.82 -4.30 16.93
CA ARG A 74 -7.51 -5.16 15.96
C ARG A 74 -6.94 -6.57 15.89
N ASP A 75 -5.63 -6.71 16.01
CA ASP A 75 -4.98 -8.03 15.95
C ASP A 75 -5.42 -8.91 17.13
N VAL A 76 -5.71 -8.34 18.32
CA VAL A 76 -6.28 -9.08 19.45
C VAL A 76 -7.78 -9.34 19.29
N ASP A 77 -8.55 -8.37 18.78
CA ASP A 77 -9.97 -8.58 18.48
C ASP A 77 -10.17 -9.82 17.58
N VAL A 78 -9.30 -9.99 16.59
CA VAL A 78 -9.37 -11.12 15.66
C VAL A 78 -9.00 -12.44 16.33
N GLN A 79 -7.98 -12.45 17.20
CA GLN A 79 -7.60 -13.64 17.98
C GLN A 79 -8.73 -14.08 18.89
N ILE A 80 -9.40 -13.15 19.56
CA ILE A 80 -10.57 -13.45 20.42
C ILE A 80 -11.68 -14.10 19.59
N VAL A 81 -11.97 -13.56 18.40
CA VAL A 81 -12.98 -14.13 17.49
C VAL A 81 -12.58 -15.52 17.02
N ALA A 82 -11.31 -15.73 16.65
CA ALA A 82 -10.79 -17.03 16.23
C ALA A 82 -10.87 -18.06 17.36
N LEU A 83 -10.46 -17.70 18.59
CA LEU A 83 -10.55 -18.59 19.74
C LEU A 83 -11.99 -18.96 20.09
N ARG A 84 -12.95 -18.06 19.92
CA ARG A 84 -14.39 -18.36 20.12
C ARG A 84 -14.91 -19.39 19.13
N LYS A 85 -14.42 -19.38 17.90
CA LYS A 85 -14.79 -20.35 16.85
C LYS A 85 -14.17 -21.73 17.03
N LEU A 86 -13.12 -21.83 17.86
CA LEU A 86 -12.43 -23.08 18.08
C LEU A 86 -13.23 -23.93 19.08
N HIS A 87 -13.67 -25.10 18.63
CA HIS A 87 -14.36 -26.08 19.47
C HIS A 87 -13.34 -27.17 19.84
N ILE A 88 -13.02 -27.26 21.14
CA ILE A 88 -12.15 -28.29 21.69
C ILE A 88 -12.88 -28.90 22.86
N GLY A 89 -13.08 -30.23 22.86
CA GLY A 89 -13.77 -30.95 23.92
C GLY A 89 -12.93 -31.13 25.19
N ARG A 90 -11.65 -30.72 25.17
CA ARG A 90 -10.69 -30.86 26.28
C ARG A 90 -10.01 -29.53 26.59
N GLU A 91 -9.45 -29.41 27.80
CA GLU A 91 -8.67 -28.24 28.26
C GLU A 91 -9.45 -26.90 28.34
N ASN A 92 -10.69 -26.93 28.84
CA ASN A 92 -11.49 -25.71 29.01
C ASN A 92 -10.80 -24.66 29.87
N GLU A 93 -10.05 -25.06 30.90
CA GLU A 93 -9.30 -24.15 31.77
C GLU A 93 -8.22 -23.40 30.99
N ARG A 94 -7.43 -24.09 30.15
CA ARG A 94 -6.41 -23.44 29.32
C ARG A 94 -7.03 -22.49 28.29
N ARG A 95 -8.16 -22.89 27.70
CA ARG A 95 -8.93 -22.01 26.80
C ARG A 95 -9.42 -20.76 27.51
N THR A 96 -9.95 -20.89 28.71
CA THR A 96 -10.40 -19.77 29.56
C THR A 96 -9.22 -18.86 29.90
N ARG A 97 -8.08 -19.43 30.32
CA ARG A 97 -6.85 -18.68 30.62
C ARG A 97 -6.32 -17.92 29.39
N LEU A 98 -6.35 -18.53 28.22
CA LEU A 98 -5.96 -17.84 26.98
C LEU A 98 -6.93 -16.72 26.65
N MET A 99 -8.24 -16.92 26.82
CA MET A 99 -9.25 -15.88 26.60
C MET A 99 -9.05 -14.70 27.55
N GLN A 100 -8.76 -14.96 28.82
CA GLN A 100 -8.46 -13.92 29.82
C GLN A 100 -7.22 -13.12 29.41
N ALA A 101 -6.12 -13.80 29.07
CA ALA A 101 -4.89 -13.14 28.63
C ALA A 101 -5.09 -12.26 27.38
N LEU A 102 -5.93 -12.71 26.44
CA LEU A 102 -6.29 -11.91 25.25
C LEU A 102 -7.12 -10.68 25.62
N ASN A 103 -8.08 -10.81 26.56
CA ASN A 103 -8.87 -9.66 27.01
C ASN A 103 -8.00 -8.62 27.74
N ASP A 104 -7.09 -9.05 28.61
CA ASP A 104 -6.14 -8.18 29.31
C ASP A 104 -5.21 -7.46 28.31
N LEU A 105 -4.68 -8.19 27.35
CA LEU A 105 -3.87 -7.63 26.29
C LEU A 105 -4.64 -6.61 25.42
N ARG A 106 -5.93 -6.89 25.15
CA ARG A 106 -6.81 -5.98 24.43
C ARG A 106 -6.99 -4.68 25.20
N ALA A 107 -7.32 -4.77 26.50
CA ALA A 107 -7.49 -3.59 27.35
C ALA A 107 -6.23 -2.72 27.40
N LEU A 108 -5.05 -3.34 27.54
CA LEU A 108 -3.76 -2.64 27.52
C LEU A 108 -3.52 -1.91 26.19
N ARG A 109 -3.79 -2.57 25.06
CA ARG A 109 -3.60 -1.98 23.73
C ARG A 109 -4.62 -0.90 23.41
N GLU A 110 -5.84 -1.06 23.90
CA GLU A 110 -6.90 -0.07 23.82
C GLU A 110 -6.51 1.21 24.56
N GLN A 111 -6.00 1.10 25.78
CA GLN A 111 -5.53 2.25 26.54
C GLN A 111 -4.41 2.99 25.82
N LYS A 112 -3.41 2.27 25.29
CA LYS A 112 -2.34 2.87 24.48
C LYS A 112 -2.87 3.61 23.24
N LEU A 113 -3.90 3.06 22.58
CA LEU A 113 -4.53 3.72 21.43
C LEU A 113 -5.27 5.00 21.87
N ARG A 114 -5.99 4.99 22.99
CA ARG A 114 -6.65 6.18 23.55
C ARG A 114 -5.64 7.29 23.86
N ASP A 115 -4.51 6.94 24.47
CA ASP A 115 -3.44 7.88 24.79
C ASP A 115 -2.82 8.49 23.52
N GLU A 116 -2.58 7.67 22.49
CA GLU A 116 -2.11 8.16 21.18
C GLU A 116 -3.10 9.12 20.53
N LEU A 117 -4.41 8.86 20.64
CA LEU A 117 -5.47 9.72 20.08
C LEU A 117 -5.70 10.99 20.90
N ALA A 118 -5.37 10.98 22.19
CA ALA A 118 -5.44 12.15 23.06
C ALA A 118 -4.23 13.09 22.88
N ALA A 119 -3.08 12.57 22.47
CA ALA A 119 -1.80 13.26 22.42
C ALA A 119 -1.75 14.42 21.40
N LYS A 120 -0.77 15.32 21.58
CA LYS A 120 -0.46 16.41 20.63
C LYS A 120 -0.24 15.91 19.19
N SER A 121 0.19 14.63 19.04
CA SER A 121 0.38 13.98 17.74
C SER A 121 -0.90 13.83 16.93
N ALA A 122 -2.01 13.49 17.56
CA ALA A 122 -3.32 13.38 16.91
C ALA A 122 -3.81 14.75 16.40
N ARG A 123 -3.67 15.81 17.22
CA ARG A 123 -3.97 17.18 16.79
C ARG A 123 -3.13 17.63 15.59
N LYS A 124 -1.82 17.28 15.60
CA LYS A 124 -0.92 17.55 14.46
C LYS A 124 -1.31 16.76 13.22
N LEU A 125 -1.84 15.54 13.38
CA LEU A 125 -2.36 14.75 12.27
C LEU A 125 -3.61 15.40 11.66
N ARG A 126 -4.59 15.78 12.48
CA ARG A 126 -5.81 16.43 12.03
C ARG A 126 -5.52 17.72 11.24
N LYS A 127 -4.65 18.60 11.78
CA LYS A 127 -4.20 19.81 11.06
C LYS A 127 -3.52 19.49 9.72
N ALA A 128 -2.72 18.41 9.65
CA ALA A 128 -2.07 18.02 8.41
C ALA A 128 -3.06 17.44 7.39
N LEU A 129 -4.09 16.71 7.85
CA LEU A 129 -5.17 16.21 7.00
C LEU A 129 -6.03 17.35 6.43
N GLN A 130 -6.40 18.33 7.25
CA GLN A 130 -7.17 19.49 6.82
C GLN A 130 -6.41 20.28 5.74
N ARG A 131 -5.12 20.54 5.97
CA ARG A 131 -4.26 21.21 4.97
C ARG A 131 -4.14 20.41 3.69
N TRP A 132 -3.94 19.09 3.77
CA TRP A 132 -3.89 18.25 2.58
C TRP A 132 -5.23 18.25 1.84
N GLY A 133 -6.35 18.23 2.56
CA GLY A 133 -7.69 18.31 1.98
C GLY A 133 -7.94 19.64 1.25
N SER A 134 -7.42 20.77 1.75
CA SER A 134 -7.54 22.08 1.06
C SER A 134 -6.62 22.14 -0.17
N GLU A 135 -5.43 21.55 -0.14
CA GLU A 135 -4.54 21.46 -1.30
C GLU A 135 -5.15 20.60 -2.45
N LEU A 136 -6.10 19.71 -2.13
CA LEU A 136 -6.84 18.90 -3.10
C LEU A 136 -8.13 19.54 -3.61
N ALA A 137 -8.51 20.71 -3.08
CA ALA A 137 -9.63 21.44 -3.61
C ALA A 137 -9.28 21.94 -5.02
N PRO A 138 -10.20 21.89 -6.02
CA PRO A 138 -9.99 22.61 -7.24
C PRO A 138 -9.72 24.06 -6.89
N ALA A 139 -8.70 24.67 -7.51
CA ALA A 139 -8.50 26.11 -7.40
C ALA A 139 -9.87 26.73 -7.69
N ALA A 140 -10.42 27.48 -6.74
CA ALA A 140 -11.63 28.24 -6.98
C ALA A 140 -11.39 29.00 -8.29
N ALA A 141 -12.29 28.84 -9.26
CA ALA A 141 -12.23 29.65 -10.45
C ALA A 141 -12.00 31.09 -10.01
N PRO A 142 -11.01 31.81 -10.57
CA PRO A 142 -10.84 33.20 -10.17
C PRO A 142 -12.21 33.86 -10.29
N ASN A 143 -12.68 34.42 -9.19
CA ASN A 143 -13.93 35.21 -9.19
C ASN A 143 -13.87 36.10 -10.41
N PRO A 144 -14.82 36.07 -11.35
CA PRO A 144 -14.83 37.04 -12.42
C PRO A 144 -14.75 38.40 -11.75
N ALA A 145 -13.65 39.10 -11.97
CA ALA A 145 -13.50 40.47 -11.50
C ALA A 145 -14.76 41.24 -11.92
N PRO A 146 -15.36 42.07 -11.09
CA PRO A 146 -16.51 42.87 -11.49
C PRO A 146 -16.12 43.58 -12.78
N ALA A 147 -16.91 43.37 -13.81
CA ALA A 147 -16.68 43.96 -15.12
C ALA A 147 -16.63 45.49 -14.94
N SER A 148 -15.41 46.03 -15.02
CA SER A 148 -15.28 47.49 -15.18
C SER A 148 -15.76 47.83 -16.59
N PRO A 149 -16.73 48.70 -16.76
CA PRO A 149 -17.13 49.15 -18.07
C PRO A 149 -16.05 50.07 -18.63
N LEU A 150 -15.72 49.89 -19.90
CA LEU A 150 -14.94 50.76 -20.77
C LEU A 150 -13.41 50.71 -20.62
N ALA A 151 -12.81 49.78 -21.41
CA ALA A 151 -11.55 50.07 -22.09
C ALA A 151 -11.69 49.58 -23.52
N GLU A 152 -11.60 50.53 -24.44
CA GLU A 152 -11.70 50.35 -25.90
C GLU A 152 -10.66 49.35 -26.41
N ALA A 153 -11.12 48.49 -27.32
CA ALA A 153 -10.33 47.45 -27.93
C ALA A 153 -9.33 48.10 -28.94
N THR A 154 -8.04 48.03 -28.63
CA THR A 154 -7.02 48.05 -29.65
C THR A 154 -6.76 46.64 -30.10
N VAL A 155 -7.17 46.29 -31.29
CA VAL A 155 -6.90 45.05 -31.98
C VAL A 155 -5.40 45.01 -32.31
N VAL A 156 -4.65 44.18 -31.63
CA VAL A 156 -3.30 43.74 -32.07
C VAL A 156 -3.42 42.32 -32.56
N GLU A 157 -3.32 42.15 -33.85
CA GLU A 157 -3.12 40.85 -34.52
C GLU A 157 -1.81 40.26 -34.03
N GLY A 158 -1.91 39.15 -33.31
CA GLY A 158 -0.75 38.39 -32.84
C GLY A 158 -1.20 37.18 -32.05
N GLY A 159 -1.20 36.02 -32.74
CA GLY A 159 -1.15 34.65 -32.21
C GLY A 159 -1.92 34.37 -30.91
N LEU A 160 -3.11 33.76 -31.03
CA LEU A 160 -3.87 33.20 -29.91
C LEU A 160 -3.01 32.19 -29.14
N ALA A 161 -2.29 32.66 -28.15
CA ALA A 161 -1.75 31.79 -27.11
C ALA A 161 -2.97 31.16 -26.36
N ARG A 162 -3.30 29.93 -26.72
CA ARG A 162 -4.30 29.16 -25.96
C ARG A 162 -3.86 29.18 -24.50
N PRO A 163 -4.75 29.61 -23.57
CA PRO A 163 -4.43 29.55 -22.15
C PRO A 163 -4.03 28.12 -21.82
N VAL A 164 -2.78 27.91 -21.41
CA VAL A 164 -2.31 26.64 -20.90
C VAL A 164 -3.04 26.45 -19.57
N LEU A 165 -4.21 25.81 -19.63
CA LEU A 165 -4.91 25.41 -18.42
C LEU A 165 -3.92 24.63 -17.56
N PRO A 166 -3.83 24.91 -16.26
CA PRO A 166 -2.93 24.16 -15.38
C PRO A 166 -3.27 22.69 -15.53
N VAL A 167 -2.35 21.93 -16.12
CA VAL A 167 -2.52 20.49 -16.34
C VAL A 167 -2.67 19.87 -14.98
N ASP A 168 -3.88 19.42 -14.65
CA ASP A 168 -4.16 18.70 -13.42
C ASP A 168 -3.16 17.52 -13.31
N PRO A 169 -2.22 17.54 -12.36
CA PRO A 169 -1.23 16.48 -12.23
C PRO A 169 -1.87 15.11 -12.00
N TRP A 170 -3.17 15.09 -11.65
CA TRP A 170 -3.99 13.91 -11.42
C TRP A 170 -4.50 13.27 -12.72
N ALA A 171 -4.70 14.10 -13.77
CA ALA A 171 -5.21 13.64 -15.06
C ALA A 171 -4.28 12.67 -15.77
N ARG A 172 -3.01 12.62 -15.38
CA ARG A 172 -1.97 11.77 -16.00
C ARG A 172 -1.78 10.41 -15.32
N LEU A 173 -2.40 10.19 -14.16
CA LEU A 173 -2.22 8.96 -13.40
C LEU A 173 -3.32 7.95 -13.74
N ASP A 174 -2.93 6.82 -14.34
CA ASP A 174 -3.80 5.68 -14.53
C ASP A 174 -3.53 4.66 -13.40
N PRO A 175 -4.43 4.58 -12.38
CA PRO A 175 -4.18 3.80 -11.18
C PRO A 175 -4.16 2.29 -11.44
N LEU A 176 -5.00 1.77 -12.36
CA LEU A 176 -5.09 0.33 -12.59
C LEU A 176 -3.82 -0.27 -13.20
N PRO A 177 -3.25 0.25 -14.30
CA PRO A 177 -1.97 -0.21 -14.81
C PRO A 177 -0.83 -0.09 -13.80
N MET A 178 -0.84 0.95 -12.96
CA MET A 178 0.14 1.11 -11.89
C MET A 178 0.00 0.02 -10.83
N ALA A 179 -1.23 -0.29 -10.41
CA ALA A 179 -1.55 -1.34 -9.47
C ALA A 179 -1.10 -2.72 -9.99
N LEU A 180 -1.51 -3.08 -11.21
CA LEU A 180 -1.20 -4.37 -11.81
C LEU A 180 0.30 -4.52 -12.10
N ARG A 181 1.00 -3.45 -12.52
CA ARG A 181 2.46 -3.47 -12.64
C ARG A 181 3.15 -3.72 -11.30
N ARG A 182 2.66 -3.08 -10.23
CA ARG A 182 3.17 -3.33 -8.88
C ARG A 182 2.91 -4.77 -8.45
N PHE A 183 1.71 -5.29 -8.70
CA PHE A 183 1.37 -6.68 -8.42
C PHE A 183 2.31 -7.66 -9.12
N ALA A 184 2.53 -7.49 -10.42
CA ALA A 184 3.44 -8.32 -11.18
C ALA A 184 4.90 -8.28 -10.67
N ARG A 185 5.34 -7.13 -10.14
CA ARG A 185 6.66 -6.99 -9.51
C ARG A 185 6.75 -7.79 -8.21
N ILE A 186 5.78 -7.62 -7.32
CA ILE A 186 5.72 -8.32 -6.03
C ILE A 186 5.69 -9.84 -6.26
N THR A 187 4.88 -10.28 -7.23
CA THR A 187 4.76 -11.67 -7.61
C THR A 187 6.09 -12.27 -8.10
N ARG A 188 6.90 -11.51 -8.85
CA ARG A 188 8.24 -11.96 -9.26
C ARG A 188 9.23 -12.01 -8.10
N GLN A 189 9.13 -11.07 -7.15
CA GLN A 189 10.02 -11.01 -5.97
C GLN A 189 9.71 -12.13 -4.97
N MET A 190 8.43 -12.53 -4.85
CA MET A 190 7.97 -13.60 -3.97
C MET A 190 7.36 -14.72 -4.84
N ARG A 191 8.22 -15.41 -5.62
CA ARG A 191 7.78 -16.46 -6.53
C ARG A 191 7.17 -17.62 -5.76
N ASP A 192 7.89 -18.09 -4.76
CA ASP A 192 7.51 -19.22 -3.91
C ASP A 192 6.94 -18.67 -2.61
N LEU A 193 5.67 -18.99 -2.35
CA LEU A 193 4.98 -18.57 -1.15
C LEU A 193 5.16 -19.60 -0.05
N THR A 194 5.71 -19.17 1.07
CA THR A 194 5.96 -19.97 2.27
C THR A 194 5.25 -19.35 3.48
N PRO A 195 5.13 -20.04 4.61
CA PRO A 195 4.61 -19.43 5.85
C PRO A 195 5.36 -18.16 6.25
N ASP A 196 6.67 -18.07 5.97
CA ASP A 196 7.49 -16.92 6.35
C ASP A 196 7.21 -15.66 5.52
N ASN A 197 6.86 -15.82 4.24
CA ASN A 197 6.68 -14.69 3.33
C ASN A 197 5.23 -14.38 2.94
N LEU A 198 4.27 -15.30 3.17
CA LEU A 198 2.86 -15.11 2.79
C LEU A 198 2.25 -13.88 3.47
N HIS A 199 2.62 -13.58 4.72
CA HIS A 199 2.18 -12.35 5.41
C HIS A 199 2.71 -11.09 4.72
N ALA A 200 3.98 -11.08 4.30
CA ALA A 200 4.57 -9.97 3.56
C ALA A 200 3.88 -9.79 2.21
N TYR A 201 3.65 -10.89 1.48
CA TYR A 201 2.90 -10.89 0.22
C TYR A 201 1.50 -10.30 0.38
N ARG A 202 0.73 -10.78 1.39
CA ARG A 202 -0.60 -10.22 1.75
C ARG A 202 -0.54 -8.71 2.00
N THR A 203 0.49 -8.25 2.70
CA THR A 203 0.64 -6.82 3.03
C THR A 203 0.90 -5.97 1.80
N GLU A 204 1.69 -6.46 0.86
CA GLU A 204 1.91 -5.77 -0.42
C GLU A 204 0.64 -5.82 -1.30
N CYS A 205 -0.08 -6.94 -1.37
CA CYS A 205 -1.37 -7.02 -2.07
C CYS A 205 -2.40 -6.01 -1.53
N LYS A 206 -2.39 -5.70 -0.22
CA LYS A 206 -3.24 -4.63 0.34
C LYS A 206 -2.91 -3.26 -0.26
N ARG A 207 -1.63 -2.96 -0.46
CA ARG A 207 -1.20 -1.69 -1.07
C ARG A 207 -1.61 -1.61 -2.54
N VAL A 208 -1.49 -2.74 -3.26
CA VAL A 208 -1.97 -2.84 -4.65
C VAL A 208 -3.47 -2.61 -4.74
N ARG A 209 -4.25 -3.26 -3.87
CA ARG A 209 -5.70 -3.09 -3.84
C ARG A 209 -6.13 -1.64 -3.63
N TYR A 210 -5.53 -0.96 -2.65
CA TYR A 210 -5.87 0.45 -2.40
C TYR A 210 -5.52 1.37 -3.56
N LEU A 211 -4.54 1.01 -4.36
CA LEU A 211 -4.23 1.72 -5.60
C LEU A 211 -5.27 1.39 -6.70
N ALA A 212 -5.64 0.11 -6.84
CA ALA A 212 -6.68 -0.31 -7.79
C ALA A 212 -8.06 0.29 -7.46
N GLU A 213 -8.40 0.46 -6.17
CA GLU A 213 -9.63 1.13 -5.72
C GLU A 213 -9.78 2.57 -6.23
N MET A 214 -8.68 3.21 -6.67
CA MET A 214 -8.72 4.55 -7.28
C MET A 214 -9.13 4.53 -8.76
N ALA A 215 -9.20 3.35 -9.39
CA ALA A 215 -9.70 3.19 -10.76
C ALA A 215 -11.22 3.01 -10.74
N PRO A 216 -12.02 3.91 -11.36
CA PRO A 216 -13.47 3.85 -11.27
C PRO A 216 -14.14 2.87 -12.25
N ASN A 217 -13.35 2.24 -13.15
CA ASN A 217 -13.84 1.35 -14.19
C ASN A 217 -14.07 -0.09 -13.68
N ASP A 218 -14.81 -0.90 -14.45
CA ASP A 218 -15.17 -2.28 -14.06
C ASP A 218 -13.96 -3.19 -13.96
N ALA A 219 -12.94 -3.02 -14.80
CA ALA A 219 -11.68 -3.74 -14.67
C ALA A 219 -10.98 -3.43 -13.33
N GLY A 220 -11.06 -2.18 -12.85
CA GLY A 220 -10.56 -1.79 -11.54
C GLY A 220 -11.35 -2.46 -10.41
N LYS A 221 -12.67 -2.52 -10.52
CA LYS A 221 -13.54 -3.22 -9.54
C LYS A 221 -13.19 -4.71 -9.48
N HIS A 222 -13.07 -5.37 -10.64
CA HIS A 222 -12.71 -6.78 -10.71
C HIS A 222 -11.34 -7.07 -10.09
N ALA A 223 -10.30 -6.30 -10.44
CA ALA A 223 -8.99 -6.43 -9.82
C ALA A 223 -9.04 -6.21 -8.29
N VAL A 224 -9.89 -5.31 -7.79
CA VAL A 224 -10.10 -5.08 -6.36
C VAL A 224 -10.72 -6.31 -5.69
N GLU A 225 -11.68 -6.97 -6.33
CA GLU A 225 -12.30 -8.19 -5.81
C GLU A 225 -11.31 -9.34 -5.70
N LEU A 226 -10.52 -9.61 -6.73
CA LEU A 226 -9.47 -10.62 -6.69
C LEU A 226 -8.44 -10.35 -5.60
N LEU A 227 -7.97 -9.11 -5.51
CA LEU A 227 -7.04 -8.69 -4.46
C LEU A 227 -7.66 -8.76 -3.06
N LYS A 228 -8.97 -8.54 -2.92
CA LYS A 228 -9.68 -8.72 -1.67
C LYS A 228 -9.73 -10.19 -1.27
N ARG A 229 -10.05 -11.10 -2.19
CA ARG A 229 -10.05 -12.55 -1.94
C ARG A 229 -8.67 -13.03 -1.48
N ILE A 230 -7.56 -12.59 -2.12
CA ILE A 230 -6.19 -12.88 -1.64
C ILE A 230 -6.00 -12.42 -0.19
N GLN A 231 -6.51 -11.25 0.16
CA GLN A 231 -6.34 -10.70 1.50
C GLN A 231 -7.17 -11.42 2.54
N ASP A 232 -8.35 -11.90 2.17
CA ASP A 232 -9.26 -12.58 3.07
C ASP A 232 -8.71 -13.97 3.43
N VAL A 233 -8.30 -14.78 2.44
CA VAL A 233 -7.74 -16.12 2.69
C VAL A 233 -6.38 -16.09 3.40
N ALA A 234 -5.44 -15.25 2.94
CA ALA A 234 -4.16 -15.09 3.63
C ALA A 234 -4.31 -14.36 4.97
N GLY A 235 -5.44 -13.67 5.18
CA GLY A 235 -5.82 -13.04 6.42
C GLY A 235 -6.26 -14.03 7.46
N ASP A 236 -7.17 -14.92 7.09
CA ASP A 236 -7.68 -15.96 7.97
C ASP A 236 -6.53 -16.83 8.50
N TRP A 237 -5.67 -17.32 7.61
CA TRP A 237 -4.46 -18.04 8.05
C TRP A 237 -3.60 -17.23 9.04
N HIS A 238 -3.29 -15.98 8.74
CA HIS A 238 -2.43 -15.16 9.59
C HIS A 238 -3.04 -14.91 10.98
N ASP A 239 -4.36 -14.81 11.04
CA ASP A 239 -5.09 -14.60 12.30
C ASP A 239 -4.95 -15.86 13.20
N TRP A 240 -5.03 -17.07 12.62
CA TRP A 240 -4.75 -18.33 13.32
C TRP A 240 -3.28 -18.46 13.71
N LEU A 241 -2.34 -18.12 12.83
CA LEU A 241 -0.91 -18.12 13.12
C LEU A 241 -0.58 -17.24 14.34
N THR A 242 -1.17 -16.06 14.40
CA THR A 242 -0.95 -15.11 15.49
C THR A 242 -1.55 -15.61 16.81
N LEU A 243 -2.72 -16.24 16.76
CA LEU A 243 -3.36 -16.87 17.92
C LEU A 243 -2.53 -18.04 18.44
N THR A 244 -2.05 -18.91 17.54
CA THR A 244 -1.17 -20.04 17.88
C THR A 244 0.09 -19.56 18.57
N GLY A 245 0.78 -18.56 18.04
CA GLY A 245 1.97 -17.99 18.65
C GLY A 245 1.70 -17.37 20.03
N THR A 246 0.52 -16.75 20.24
CA THR A 246 0.12 -16.24 21.55
C THR A 246 -0.09 -17.37 22.55
N ALA A 247 -0.75 -18.46 22.13
CA ALA A 247 -0.97 -19.62 22.97
C ALA A 247 0.35 -20.33 23.33
N GLU A 248 1.24 -20.52 22.36
CA GLU A 248 2.58 -21.09 22.56
C GLU A 248 3.38 -20.28 23.58
N SER A 249 3.36 -18.97 23.46
CA SER A 249 4.06 -18.07 24.40
C SER A 249 3.48 -18.16 25.81
N LEU A 250 2.14 -18.27 25.94
CA LEU A 250 1.46 -18.35 27.25
C LEU A 250 1.69 -19.70 27.91
N PHE A 251 1.76 -20.78 27.13
CA PHE A 251 1.90 -22.14 27.61
C PHE A 251 3.28 -22.75 27.35
N ALA A 252 4.31 -21.94 27.18
CA ALA A 252 5.67 -22.37 26.82
C ALA A 252 6.26 -23.44 27.77
N ARG A 253 5.81 -23.49 29.03
CA ARG A 253 6.24 -24.48 30.03
C ARG A 253 5.43 -25.78 30.01
N SER A 254 4.39 -25.90 29.17
CA SER A 254 3.50 -27.07 29.10
C SER A 254 3.70 -27.72 27.73
N LEU A 255 4.58 -28.75 27.68
CA LEU A 255 4.96 -29.39 26.41
C LEU A 255 3.79 -30.13 25.74
N ASP A 256 2.78 -30.61 26.50
CA ASP A 256 1.66 -31.43 26.01
C ASP A 256 0.31 -30.71 26.12
N SER A 257 0.15 -29.58 25.44
CA SER A 257 -1.15 -28.91 25.39
C SER A 257 -1.94 -29.33 24.15
N ALA A 258 -3.06 -30.04 24.36
CA ALA A 258 -4.01 -30.39 23.30
C ALA A 258 -4.58 -29.13 22.62
N LEU A 259 -4.75 -28.03 23.37
CA LEU A 259 -5.15 -26.73 22.83
C LEU A 259 -4.12 -26.19 21.84
N VAL A 260 -2.83 -26.20 22.20
CA VAL A 260 -1.75 -25.71 21.31
C VAL A 260 -1.62 -26.61 20.08
N ALA A 261 -1.72 -27.94 20.26
CA ALA A 261 -1.70 -28.87 19.13
C ALA A 261 -2.88 -28.64 18.16
N ALA A 262 -4.08 -28.45 18.68
CA ALA A 262 -5.25 -28.14 17.87
C ALA A 262 -5.10 -26.82 17.11
N LEU A 263 -4.57 -25.76 17.74
CA LEU A 263 -4.29 -24.48 17.10
C LEU A 263 -3.26 -24.60 15.98
N ARG A 264 -2.18 -25.38 16.17
CA ARG A 264 -1.19 -25.68 15.13
C ARG A 264 -1.81 -26.41 13.93
N ASN A 265 -2.65 -27.43 14.19
CA ASN A 265 -3.32 -28.17 13.14
C ASN A 265 -4.24 -27.26 12.29
N VAL A 266 -5.04 -26.42 12.95
CA VAL A 266 -5.90 -25.45 12.25
C VAL A 266 -5.03 -24.45 11.45
N THR A 267 -3.94 -23.96 12.03
CA THR A 267 -3.04 -23.01 11.36
C THR A 267 -2.42 -23.61 10.11
N ASN A 268 -1.97 -24.88 10.17
CA ASN A 268 -1.41 -25.59 9.03
C ASN A 268 -2.46 -25.84 7.94
N ALA A 269 -3.67 -26.27 8.30
CA ALA A 269 -4.77 -26.44 7.36
C ALA A 269 -5.12 -25.13 6.65
N LYS A 270 -5.20 -24.02 7.40
CA LYS A 270 -5.43 -22.69 6.86
C LYS A 270 -4.30 -22.16 5.99
N PHE A 271 -3.06 -22.58 6.23
CA PHE A 271 -1.96 -22.26 5.33
C PHE A 271 -2.12 -22.95 3.98
N VAL A 272 -2.43 -24.23 3.96
CA VAL A 272 -2.61 -25.00 2.72
C VAL A 272 -3.76 -24.40 1.89
N GLU A 273 -4.89 -24.12 2.53
CA GLU A 273 -6.05 -23.46 1.90
C GLU A 273 -5.66 -22.09 1.30
N ALA A 274 -5.03 -21.24 2.10
CA ALA A 274 -4.62 -19.90 1.69
C ALA A 274 -3.58 -19.94 0.56
N HIS A 275 -2.60 -20.84 0.64
CA HIS A 275 -1.56 -20.99 -0.36
C HIS A 275 -2.15 -21.36 -1.74
N GLY A 276 -3.00 -22.40 -1.80
CA GLY A 276 -3.66 -22.82 -3.03
C GLY A 276 -4.51 -21.69 -3.65
N ALA A 277 -5.40 -21.10 -2.86
CA ALA A 277 -6.26 -20.01 -3.31
C ALA A 277 -5.48 -18.78 -3.79
N VAL A 278 -4.40 -18.41 -3.10
CA VAL A 278 -3.56 -17.28 -3.51
C VAL A 278 -2.84 -17.55 -4.83
N LEU A 279 -2.38 -18.78 -5.09
CA LEU A 279 -1.74 -19.13 -6.36
C LEU A 279 -2.71 -19.03 -7.54
N GLU A 280 -3.96 -19.44 -7.37
CA GLU A 280 -5.00 -19.33 -8.40
C GLU A 280 -5.33 -17.87 -8.72
N LEU A 281 -5.65 -17.08 -7.70
CA LEU A 281 -5.97 -15.66 -7.83
C LEU A 281 -4.79 -14.85 -8.42
N ARG A 282 -3.57 -15.26 -8.12
CA ARG A 282 -2.35 -14.69 -8.68
C ARG A 282 -2.23 -14.94 -10.19
N ARG A 283 -2.58 -16.15 -10.67
CA ARG A 283 -2.58 -16.47 -12.11
C ARG A 283 -3.60 -15.61 -12.84
N GLU A 284 -4.81 -15.47 -12.29
CA GLU A 284 -5.90 -14.66 -12.85
C GLU A 284 -5.50 -13.18 -12.97
N LEU A 285 -5.02 -12.55 -11.90
CA LEU A 285 -4.55 -11.16 -11.93
C LEU A 285 -3.39 -10.92 -12.91
N LEU A 286 -2.49 -11.89 -13.05
CA LEU A 286 -1.39 -11.78 -14.02
C LEU A 286 -1.88 -11.93 -15.46
N ALA A 287 -2.91 -12.75 -15.71
CA ALA A 287 -3.54 -12.88 -17.01
C ALA A 287 -4.22 -11.56 -17.42
N GLU A 288 -4.95 -10.91 -16.51
CA GLU A 288 -5.53 -9.59 -16.75
C GLU A 288 -4.48 -8.53 -17.07
N TYR A 289 -3.37 -8.53 -16.33
CA TYR A 289 -2.28 -7.60 -16.59
C TYR A 289 -1.68 -7.79 -17.99
N ARG A 290 -1.49 -9.06 -18.41
CA ARG A 290 -0.98 -9.38 -19.75
C ARG A 290 -1.96 -8.93 -20.85
N ALA A 291 -3.26 -9.21 -20.66
CA ALA A 291 -4.33 -8.79 -21.58
C ALA A 291 -4.38 -7.26 -21.71
N MET A 292 -4.28 -6.53 -20.61
CA MET A 292 -4.22 -5.07 -20.62
C MET A 292 -3.00 -4.55 -21.40
N LEU A 293 -1.82 -5.15 -21.21
CA LEU A 293 -0.61 -4.78 -21.95
C LEU A 293 -0.72 -5.07 -23.45
N ALA A 294 -1.34 -6.19 -23.84
CA ALA A 294 -1.58 -6.54 -25.23
C ALA A 294 -2.51 -5.52 -25.91
N ARG A 295 -3.62 -5.17 -25.27
CA ARG A 295 -4.55 -4.13 -25.77
C ARG A 295 -3.85 -2.78 -25.96
N LYS A 296 -3.01 -2.38 -25.01
CA LYS A 296 -2.25 -1.13 -25.10
C LYS A 296 -1.23 -1.13 -26.25
N ARG A 297 -0.59 -2.28 -26.52
CA ARG A 297 0.33 -2.44 -27.68
C ARG A 297 -0.43 -2.38 -29.00
N ALA A 298 -1.56 -3.08 -29.13
CA ALA A 298 -2.40 -3.06 -30.31
C ALA A 298 -2.94 -1.64 -30.62
N GLY A 299 -3.43 -0.93 -29.61
CA GLY A 299 -3.88 0.46 -29.79
C GLY A 299 -2.77 1.43 -30.18
N LYS A 300 -1.51 1.19 -29.73
CA LYS A 300 -0.37 1.99 -30.18
C LYS A 300 0.05 1.69 -31.62
N ALA A 301 -0.10 0.45 -32.06
CA ALA A 301 0.20 0.03 -33.43
C ALA A 301 -0.86 0.53 -34.44
N ALA A 302 -2.11 0.67 -34.00
CA ALA A 302 -3.23 1.16 -34.80
C ALA A 302 -3.32 2.70 -34.87
N ALA A 303 -2.52 3.44 -34.10
CA ALA A 303 -2.47 4.89 -34.18
C ALA A 303 -1.82 5.30 -35.50
N PRO A 304 -2.47 6.16 -36.33
CA PRO A 304 -1.88 6.59 -37.60
C PRO A 304 -0.54 7.26 -37.33
N GLN A 305 0.49 6.80 -38.03
CA GLN A 305 1.78 7.49 -38.02
C GLN A 305 1.58 8.89 -38.61
N PRO A 306 2.13 9.95 -38.02
CA PRO A 306 2.09 11.25 -38.64
C PRO A 306 2.74 11.11 -40.01
N THR A 307 1.95 11.24 -41.08
CA THR A 307 2.43 11.32 -42.45
C THR A 307 3.33 12.54 -42.53
N GLY A 308 4.62 12.32 -42.49
CA GLY A 308 5.63 13.34 -42.68
C GLY A 308 5.61 13.84 -44.12
N GLY A 309 4.72 14.78 -44.41
CA GLY A 309 4.82 15.62 -45.60
C GLY A 309 5.85 16.71 -45.34
N GLY A 310 6.99 16.63 -45.98
CA GLY A 310 7.99 17.67 -45.89
C GLY A 310 9.32 17.21 -46.46
N GLY A 311 9.50 17.36 -47.80
CA GLY A 311 10.75 17.13 -48.48
C GLY A 311 11.87 18.01 -47.93
N GLY A 312 12.67 17.49 -47.04
CA GLY A 312 13.88 18.09 -46.50
C GLY A 312 15.12 17.42 -47.11
N LYS A 313 15.86 18.15 -47.87
CA LYS A 313 17.11 17.75 -48.57
C LYS A 313 18.04 16.99 -47.61
N ARG A 314 18.42 15.81 -48.06
CA ARG A 314 19.39 14.92 -47.38
C ARG A 314 20.78 15.57 -47.41
N VAL A 315 21.18 16.23 -46.33
CA VAL A 315 22.55 16.66 -46.13
C VAL A 315 23.39 15.45 -45.74
N THR A 316 24.20 14.96 -46.64
CA THR A 316 25.18 13.91 -46.43
C THR A 316 26.25 14.39 -45.45
N ARG A 317 26.18 13.95 -44.23
CA ARG A 317 27.20 14.23 -43.20
C ARG A 317 28.40 13.29 -43.40
N VAL A 318 29.48 13.85 -43.96
CA VAL A 318 30.77 13.18 -44.14
C VAL A 318 31.28 12.67 -42.78
N ARG A 319 31.49 11.37 -42.70
CA ARG A 319 32.09 10.69 -41.53
C ARG A 319 33.59 11.02 -41.45
N ARG A 320 34.04 11.76 -40.45
CA ARG A 320 35.46 11.86 -40.09
C ARG A 320 35.94 10.55 -39.42
N PRO A 321 37.12 10.03 -39.79
CA PRO A 321 37.68 8.84 -39.16
C PRO A 321 38.16 9.14 -37.72
N LYS A 322 37.79 8.25 -36.77
CA LYS A 322 38.33 8.28 -35.41
C LYS A 322 39.75 7.74 -35.41
N THR A 323 40.69 8.59 -35.07
CA THR A 323 42.08 8.19 -34.74
C THR A 323 42.08 7.40 -33.41
N ALA A 324 42.66 6.20 -33.47
CA ALA A 324 42.94 5.37 -32.31
C ALA A 324 43.99 6.06 -31.43
N ARG A 325 43.68 6.23 -30.17
CA ARG A 325 44.66 6.61 -29.14
C ARG A 325 44.76 5.45 -28.15
N ALA A 326 45.84 4.71 -28.25
CA ALA A 326 46.28 3.73 -27.27
C ALA A 326 46.64 4.45 -25.96
N ASN A 327 46.09 4.00 -24.87
CA ASN A 327 46.65 4.34 -23.57
C ASN A 327 46.59 3.07 -22.69
N ALA A 328 47.76 2.47 -22.54
CA ALA A 328 48.03 1.40 -21.62
C ALA A 328 48.24 2.00 -20.21
N GLY A 329 47.49 1.60 -19.23
CA GLY A 329 47.68 1.89 -17.83
C GLY A 329 47.63 0.58 -17.01
N PRO A 330 48.39 0.44 -15.91
CA PRO A 330 48.81 -0.87 -15.38
C PRO A 330 47.72 -1.58 -14.58
N ARG A 331 47.69 -2.90 -14.76
CA ARG A 331 46.88 -3.85 -13.99
C ARG A 331 47.33 -3.86 -12.52
N ARG A 332 46.40 -3.61 -11.60
CA ARG A 332 46.56 -3.89 -10.16
C ARG A 332 46.05 -5.31 -9.88
N ALA A 333 46.91 -6.09 -9.25
CA ALA A 333 46.65 -7.43 -8.77
C ALA A 333 45.68 -7.46 -7.58
N PRO A 334 44.93 -8.56 -7.38
CA PRO A 334 44.04 -8.70 -6.24
C PRO A 334 44.77 -9.06 -4.97
N LYS A 335 44.48 -8.34 -3.87
CA LYS A 335 44.94 -8.70 -2.53
C LYS A 335 44.15 -9.88 -1.99
N ALA A 336 44.86 -10.95 -1.65
CA ALA A 336 44.39 -12.06 -0.83
C ALA A 336 44.13 -11.56 0.59
N VAL A 337 42.95 -11.90 1.14
CA VAL A 337 42.66 -11.73 2.58
C VAL A 337 42.84 -13.08 3.24
N ALA A 338 43.78 -13.12 4.13
CA ALA A 338 44.15 -14.29 4.93
C ALA A 338 43.05 -14.60 5.96
N ALA A 339 42.77 -15.90 6.10
CA ALA A 339 42.03 -16.47 7.22
C ALA A 339 42.91 -16.40 8.50
N ALA A 340 42.32 -15.93 9.58
CA ALA A 340 42.85 -16.11 10.93
C ALA A 340 41.81 -16.89 11.74
N ALA A 341 42.11 -18.16 11.95
CA ALA A 341 41.55 -18.95 13.03
C ALA A 341 42.16 -18.51 14.35
N GLN A 342 41.35 -18.30 15.37
CA GLN A 342 41.80 -18.36 16.76
C GLN A 342 40.82 -19.19 17.58
N GLN A 343 41.35 -20.31 18.04
CA GLN A 343 40.89 -21.12 19.16
C GLN A 343 41.27 -20.41 20.48
N SER A 344 40.45 -20.62 21.48
CA SER A 344 40.74 -20.77 22.93
C SER A 344 39.46 -20.44 23.67
N GLY A 345 38.89 -21.20 24.58
CA GLY A 345 39.45 -22.08 25.57
C GLY A 345 38.85 -21.65 26.91
N ALA A 346 38.06 -22.52 27.48
CA ALA A 346 37.78 -22.76 28.90
C ALA A 346 37.78 -21.58 29.90
N ALA A 347 36.68 -21.35 30.56
CA ALA A 347 36.45 -21.49 32.02
C ALA A 347 34.95 -21.25 32.31
#